data_3d0167e15a36b536f9d7a6af54173eb3
#
_entry.id   3d0167e15a36b536f9d7a6af54173eb3
#
_cell.length_a   1.000
_cell.length_b   1.000
_cell.length_c   1.000
_cell.angle_alpha   90.00
_cell.angle_beta   90.00
_cell.angle_gamma   90.00
#
_symmetry.space_group_name_H-M   'P 1'
#
loop_
_entity.id
_entity.type
_entity.pdbx_description
1 polymer ?
#
loop_
_entity_poly.entity_id
_entity_poly.type
_entity_poly.pdbx_seq_one_letter_code
_entity_poly.pdbx_strand_id
1 'polypeptide(L)'
;MIQPNDYSHFDIPTIYVGYDPREDLAYRVLKHSAHKHASGPLNVFPIRQDNIRRIGLYRRAWELGSSNLPKPENDADIQHRDQFDGRPFSTDFSFTRFLVPFLHRLEGWALFMDCDMFFRSDPLELFRKYNDDKYAMYCVKHNYHPTETIKMYGNEQYDYSRKNWSSVMLFNCGHHGHKNYTVDDVSTKPGRWLHNLLWLEDADIGRLPEEWNWLDGHSPADLDAKNVHFTRGGPWFRHLSWSPVSDQDEMYAQEWENLATEIKQQ
;
A
#
# COMPACT_ATOMS: atom_id res chain seq x y z
N MET A 1 -7.54 14.99 34.33
CA MET A 1 -8.24 13.76 33.97
C MET A 1 -8.96 14.05 32.65
N ILE A 2 -8.43 13.53 31.53
CA ILE A 2 -9.02 13.67 30.20
C ILE A 2 -10.20 12.70 30.13
N GLN A 3 -11.40 13.20 29.81
CA GLN A 3 -12.60 12.38 29.69
C GLN A 3 -12.49 11.49 28.44
N PRO A 4 -12.95 10.23 28.45
CA PRO A 4 -12.77 9.25 27.36
C PRO A 4 -13.52 9.55 26.05
N ASN A 5 -14.28 10.63 25.95
CA ASN A 5 -15.17 10.93 24.82
C ASN A 5 -14.76 12.13 23.95
N ASP A 6 -13.53 12.63 24.08
CA ASP A 6 -13.10 13.89 23.42
C ASP A 6 -12.18 13.64 22.21
N TYR A 7 -12.14 12.42 21.68
CA TYR A 7 -11.42 12.14 20.44
C TYR A 7 -12.31 12.47 19.25
N SER A 8 -11.97 13.51 18.51
CA SER A 8 -12.49 13.67 17.17
C SER A 8 -12.11 12.42 16.35
N HIS A 9 -12.86 12.03 15.33
CA HIS A 9 -12.57 10.85 14.48
C HIS A 9 -11.14 10.88 13.85
N PHE A 10 -10.47 12.04 13.88
CA PHE A 10 -9.14 12.30 13.35
C PHE A 10 -8.00 12.12 14.38
N ASP A 11 -8.33 11.99 15.66
CA ASP A 11 -7.33 11.82 16.73
C ASP A 11 -6.86 10.36 16.85
N ILE A 12 -7.56 9.41 16.22
CA ILE A 12 -7.15 8.00 16.19
C ILE A 12 -6.28 7.78 14.93
N PRO A 13 -5.01 7.36 15.11
CA PRO A 13 -4.16 7.00 13.99
C PRO A 13 -4.86 6.06 13.02
N THR A 14 -4.78 6.35 11.72
CA THR A 14 -5.54 5.66 10.70
C THR A 14 -4.62 5.10 9.62
N ILE A 15 -4.75 3.80 9.37
CA ILE A 15 -4.11 3.08 8.27
C ILE A 15 -5.15 2.84 7.17
N TYR A 16 -4.86 3.32 5.97
CA TYR A 16 -5.56 2.99 4.74
C TYR A 16 -4.82 1.88 4.02
N VAL A 17 -5.47 0.77 3.78
CA VAL A 17 -4.85 -0.39 3.12
C VAL A 17 -5.36 -0.51 1.69
N GLY A 18 -4.47 -0.61 0.73
CA GLY A 18 -4.80 -0.95 -0.64
C GLY A 18 -5.51 -2.31 -0.67
N TYR A 19 -6.69 -2.39 -1.29
CA TYR A 19 -7.48 -3.62 -1.28
C TYR A 19 -7.67 -4.18 -2.68
N ASP A 20 -7.32 -5.45 -2.83
CA ASP A 20 -7.61 -6.26 -4.00
C ASP A 20 -8.41 -7.50 -3.55
N PRO A 21 -9.58 -7.81 -4.15
CA PRO A 21 -10.37 -8.98 -3.75
C PRO A 21 -9.60 -10.31 -3.84
N ARG A 22 -8.62 -10.40 -4.73
CA ARG A 22 -7.77 -11.59 -4.90
C ARG A 22 -6.83 -11.81 -3.69
N GLU A 23 -6.61 -10.76 -2.91
CA GLU A 23 -5.71 -10.71 -1.75
C GLU A 23 -6.47 -10.45 -0.44
N ASP A 24 -7.77 -10.81 -0.35
CA ASP A 24 -8.59 -10.57 0.86
C ASP A 24 -7.95 -11.17 2.12
N LEU A 25 -7.39 -12.38 2.02
CA LEU A 25 -6.74 -13.01 3.16
C LEU A 25 -5.49 -12.22 3.62
N ALA A 26 -4.68 -11.72 2.67
CA ALA A 26 -3.52 -10.89 2.99
C ALA A 26 -3.95 -9.60 3.71
N TYR A 27 -4.97 -8.89 3.19
CA TYR A 27 -5.56 -7.73 3.87
C TYR A 27 -6.00 -8.05 5.31
N ARG A 28 -6.68 -9.19 5.52
CA ARG A 28 -7.15 -9.59 6.85
C ARG A 28 -5.99 -9.87 7.80
N VAL A 29 -4.92 -10.50 7.32
CA VAL A 29 -3.70 -10.73 8.11
C VAL A 29 -3.02 -9.42 8.47
N LEU A 30 -2.87 -8.49 7.51
CA LEU A 30 -2.34 -7.16 7.79
C LEU A 30 -3.16 -6.46 8.88
N LYS A 31 -4.47 -6.40 8.72
CA LYS A 31 -5.37 -5.77 9.70
C LYS A 31 -5.27 -6.41 11.08
N HIS A 32 -5.24 -7.75 11.14
CA HIS A 32 -5.11 -8.48 12.39
C HIS A 32 -3.77 -8.19 13.08
N SER A 33 -2.65 -8.27 12.34
CA SER A 33 -1.32 -8.00 12.88
C SER A 33 -1.18 -6.55 13.35
N ALA A 34 -1.76 -5.58 12.61
CA ALA A 34 -1.77 -4.18 13.02
C ALA A 34 -2.43 -3.98 14.39
N HIS A 35 -3.62 -4.56 14.59
CA HIS A 35 -4.31 -4.47 15.87
C HIS A 35 -3.63 -5.27 16.98
N LYS A 36 -3.05 -6.44 16.66
CA LYS A 36 -2.33 -7.30 17.60
C LYS A 36 -1.12 -6.59 18.21
N HIS A 37 -0.40 -5.80 17.41
CA HIS A 37 0.80 -5.09 17.84
C HIS A 37 0.56 -3.65 18.30
N ALA A 38 -0.61 -3.07 18.04
CA ALA A 38 -0.89 -1.69 18.39
C ALA A 38 -0.93 -1.49 19.90
N SER A 39 -0.19 -0.50 20.41
CA SER A 39 -0.17 -0.10 21.84
C SER A 39 -1.35 0.78 22.25
N GLY A 40 -2.29 1.07 21.34
CA GLY A 40 -3.46 1.93 21.59
C GLY A 40 -4.47 1.86 20.46
N PRO A 41 -5.50 2.73 20.48
CA PRO A 41 -6.52 2.77 19.44
C PRO A 41 -5.93 2.99 18.06
N LEU A 42 -6.42 2.22 17.07
CA LEU A 42 -5.98 2.26 15.68
C LEU A 42 -7.14 1.97 14.74
N ASN A 43 -7.31 2.78 13.70
CA ASN A 43 -8.23 2.51 12.61
C ASN A 43 -7.49 1.84 11.45
N VAL A 44 -8.08 0.78 10.86
CA VAL A 44 -7.56 0.10 9.67
C VAL A 44 -8.67 -0.08 8.67
N PHE A 45 -8.64 0.68 7.56
CA PHE A 45 -9.67 0.71 6.52
C PHE A 45 -9.14 0.25 5.16
N PRO A 46 -9.88 -0.64 4.45
CA PRO A 46 -9.54 -0.99 3.08
C PRO A 46 -9.98 0.12 2.11
N ILE A 47 -9.11 0.48 1.16
CA ILE A 47 -9.49 1.30 0.01
C ILE A 47 -10.04 0.36 -1.06
N ARG A 48 -11.35 0.12 -1.05
CA ARG A 48 -12.03 -0.70 -2.06
C ARG A 48 -12.32 0.14 -3.28
N GLN A 49 -11.75 -0.21 -4.42
CA GLN A 49 -11.82 0.61 -5.63
C GLN A 49 -13.26 0.81 -6.13
N ASP A 50 -14.11 -0.22 -6.07
CA ASP A 50 -15.53 -0.14 -6.43
C ASP A 50 -16.30 0.87 -5.59
N ASN A 51 -16.02 0.95 -4.27
CA ASN A 51 -16.60 1.97 -3.41
C ASN A 51 -16.15 3.38 -3.79
N ILE A 52 -14.85 3.55 -4.05
CA ILE A 52 -14.29 4.84 -4.44
C ILE A 52 -14.84 5.30 -5.81
N ARG A 53 -15.05 4.36 -6.74
CA ARG A 53 -15.72 4.64 -8.02
C ARG A 53 -17.18 5.06 -7.83
N ARG A 54 -17.93 4.33 -7.01
CA ARG A 54 -19.36 4.61 -6.75
C ARG A 54 -19.60 6.00 -6.15
N ILE A 55 -18.69 6.49 -5.32
CA ILE A 55 -18.78 7.85 -4.76
C ILE A 55 -18.12 8.92 -5.63
N GLY A 56 -17.65 8.57 -6.83
CA GLY A 56 -17.11 9.50 -7.82
C GLY A 56 -15.70 10.00 -7.59
N LEU A 57 -14.98 9.46 -6.63
CA LEU A 57 -13.60 9.86 -6.31
C LEU A 57 -12.55 9.21 -7.22
N TYR A 58 -12.92 8.21 -8.02
CA TYR A 58 -11.98 7.52 -8.90
C TYR A 58 -12.68 7.07 -10.19
N ARG A 59 -12.10 7.41 -11.37
CA ARG A 59 -12.69 7.11 -12.68
C ARG A 59 -11.66 6.64 -13.72
N ARG A 60 -10.46 6.23 -13.30
CA ARG A 60 -9.44 5.70 -14.21
C ARG A 60 -9.95 4.43 -14.87
N ALA A 61 -9.72 4.28 -16.19
CA ALA A 61 -10.04 3.06 -16.91
C ALA A 61 -9.16 1.88 -16.44
N TRP A 62 -9.66 0.67 -16.58
CA TRP A 62 -8.95 -0.56 -16.23
C TRP A 62 -7.87 -0.94 -17.23
N GLU A 63 -8.13 -0.66 -18.53
CA GLU A 63 -7.28 -1.04 -19.63
C GLU A 63 -7.09 0.12 -20.60
N LEU A 64 -6.01 0.06 -21.38
CA LEU A 64 -5.78 0.99 -22.47
C LEU A 64 -6.95 0.91 -23.47
N GLY A 65 -7.62 2.03 -23.67
CA GLY A 65 -8.79 2.12 -24.57
C GLY A 65 -10.10 1.58 -24.01
N SER A 66 -10.12 1.05 -22.78
CA SER A 66 -11.36 0.65 -22.12
C SER A 66 -12.13 1.86 -21.59
N SER A 67 -13.45 1.69 -21.45
CA SER A 67 -14.28 2.65 -20.74
C SER A 67 -14.15 2.48 -19.23
N ASN A 68 -14.74 3.40 -18.45
CA ASN A 68 -14.84 3.29 -16.97
C ASN A 68 -15.79 2.15 -16.52
N LEU A 69 -15.88 1.08 -17.28
CA LEU A 69 -16.70 -0.08 -16.93
C LEU A 69 -16.12 -0.84 -15.75
N PRO A 70 -16.95 -1.54 -14.98
CA PRO A 70 -16.49 -2.44 -13.94
C PRO A 70 -15.50 -3.45 -14.50
N LYS A 71 -14.56 -3.85 -13.65
CA LYS A 71 -13.62 -4.91 -13.95
C LYS A 71 -14.36 -6.21 -14.33
N PRO A 72 -13.95 -6.92 -15.41
CA PRO A 72 -14.53 -8.21 -15.74
C PRO A 72 -14.37 -9.23 -14.61
N GLU A 73 -15.38 -10.05 -14.36
CA GLU A 73 -15.36 -11.06 -13.28
C GLU A 73 -14.25 -12.13 -13.44
N ASN A 74 -13.76 -12.36 -14.66
CA ASN A 74 -12.73 -13.35 -15.00
C ASN A 74 -11.36 -12.74 -15.31
N ASP A 75 -10.93 -11.76 -14.53
CA ASP A 75 -9.81 -10.88 -14.83
C ASP A 75 -8.43 -11.41 -14.35
N ALA A 76 -8.36 -12.60 -13.80
CA ALA A 76 -7.12 -13.12 -13.20
C ALA A 76 -5.93 -13.19 -14.17
N ASP A 77 -6.20 -13.31 -15.47
CA ASP A 77 -5.18 -13.51 -16.51
C ASP A 77 -4.99 -12.30 -17.43
N ILE A 78 -5.67 -11.17 -17.16
CA ILE A 78 -5.60 -9.98 -18.01
C ILE A 78 -4.55 -9.01 -17.49
N GLN A 79 -3.54 -8.72 -18.31
CA GLN A 79 -2.57 -7.69 -18.05
C GLN A 79 -3.22 -6.31 -18.21
N HIS A 80 -3.52 -5.63 -17.10
CA HIS A 80 -4.00 -4.26 -17.14
C HIS A 80 -2.89 -3.29 -17.55
N ARG A 81 -3.24 -2.32 -18.39
CA ARG A 81 -2.32 -1.27 -18.82
C ARG A 81 -2.93 0.11 -18.55
N ASP A 82 -2.11 0.97 -17.98
CA ASP A 82 -2.50 2.36 -17.78
C ASP A 82 -2.82 3.04 -19.12
N GLN A 83 -3.99 3.64 -19.19
CA GLN A 83 -4.45 4.34 -20.40
C GLN A 83 -3.60 5.56 -20.77
N PHE A 84 -2.79 6.11 -19.86
CA PHE A 84 -2.04 7.34 -20.08
C PHE A 84 -0.56 7.09 -20.44
N ASP A 85 0.05 6.02 -19.94
CA ASP A 85 1.45 5.72 -20.26
C ASP A 85 1.67 4.30 -20.82
N GLY A 86 0.60 3.50 -20.97
CA GLY A 86 0.63 2.15 -21.52
C GLY A 86 1.34 1.11 -20.64
N ARG A 87 1.81 1.50 -19.45
CA ARG A 87 2.54 0.60 -18.56
C ARG A 87 1.62 -0.35 -17.82
N PRO A 88 2.06 -1.59 -17.59
CA PRO A 88 1.25 -2.54 -16.86
C PRO A 88 1.12 -2.19 -15.39
N PHE A 89 -0.02 -2.54 -14.80
CA PHE A 89 -0.25 -2.53 -13.37
C PHE A 89 -0.98 -3.82 -12.95
N SER A 90 -0.89 -4.20 -11.67
CA SER A 90 -1.29 -5.55 -11.23
C SER A 90 -2.42 -5.57 -10.23
N THR A 91 -2.65 -4.50 -9.47
CA THR A 91 -3.59 -4.49 -8.34
C THR A 91 -4.64 -3.39 -8.47
N ASP A 92 -5.81 -3.64 -7.89
CA ASP A 92 -6.94 -2.70 -7.86
C ASP A 92 -6.58 -1.38 -7.17
N PHE A 93 -5.59 -1.41 -6.30
CA PHE A 93 -5.14 -0.24 -5.55
C PHE A 93 -3.89 0.44 -6.13
N SER A 94 -3.43 0.04 -7.31
CA SER A 94 -2.21 0.62 -7.93
C SER A 94 -2.21 2.15 -7.95
N PHE A 95 -3.38 2.77 -8.15
CA PHE A 95 -3.49 4.23 -8.20
C PHE A 95 -4.33 4.82 -7.07
N THR A 96 -5.31 4.09 -6.51
CA THR A 96 -6.19 4.61 -5.44
C THR A 96 -5.43 4.91 -4.15
N ARG A 97 -4.23 4.36 -3.98
CA ARG A 97 -3.29 4.67 -2.88
C ARG A 97 -3.00 6.16 -2.73
N PHE A 98 -3.01 6.89 -3.82
CA PHE A 98 -2.74 8.33 -3.85
C PHE A 98 -3.95 9.19 -3.45
N LEU A 99 -5.11 8.58 -3.18
CA LEU A 99 -6.28 9.27 -2.64
C LEU A 99 -6.25 9.48 -1.12
N VAL A 100 -5.27 8.91 -0.41
CA VAL A 100 -5.24 8.95 1.06
C VAL A 100 -5.36 10.35 1.64
N PRO A 101 -4.63 11.38 1.17
CA PRO A 101 -4.82 12.73 1.71
C PRO A 101 -6.26 13.25 1.59
N PHE A 102 -6.95 12.94 0.47
CA PHE A 102 -8.34 13.34 0.24
C PHE A 102 -9.33 12.52 1.08
N LEU A 103 -9.09 11.21 1.23
CA LEU A 103 -9.89 10.34 2.09
C LEU A 103 -9.77 10.75 3.56
N HIS A 104 -8.61 11.28 3.95
CA HIS A 104 -8.33 11.82 5.27
C HIS A 104 -8.60 13.33 5.37
N ARG A 105 -9.43 13.88 4.45
CA ARG A 105 -9.95 15.26 4.42
C ARG A 105 -8.87 16.35 4.40
N LEU A 106 -7.67 16.02 3.94
CA LEU A 106 -6.52 16.93 3.91
C LEU A 106 -6.14 17.46 5.31
N GLU A 107 -6.26 16.62 6.34
CA GLU A 107 -5.95 16.97 7.73
C GLU A 107 -5.13 15.87 8.41
N GLY A 108 -4.21 16.23 9.31
CA GLY A 108 -3.45 15.29 10.14
C GLY A 108 -2.59 14.28 9.38
N TRP A 109 -2.25 13.18 10.06
CA TRP A 109 -1.37 12.13 9.54
C TRP A 109 -2.15 10.83 9.29
N ALA A 110 -1.92 10.21 8.14
CA ALA A 110 -2.51 8.92 7.79
C ALA A 110 -1.49 8.03 7.08
N LEU A 111 -1.50 6.73 7.37
CA LEU A 111 -0.64 5.74 6.75
C LEU A 111 -1.36 5.04 5.61
N PHE A 112 -0.73 4.95 4.43
CA PHE A 112 -1.09 4.01 3.38
C PHE A 112 -0.15 2.80 3.41
N MET A 113 -0.71 1.61 3.16
CA MET A 113 0.04 0.36 2.98
C MET A 113 -0.57 -0.51 1.88
N ASP A 114 0.28 -1.26 1.18
CA ASP A 114 -0.16 -2.37 0.34
C ASP A 114 -0.71 -3.50 1.23
N CYS A 115 -1.63 -4.34 0.72
CA CYS A 115 -2.28 -5.38 1.53
C CYS A 115 -1.41 -6.62 1.78
N ASP A 116 -0.37 -6.80 0.99
CA ASP A 116 0.56 -7.94 1.03
C ASP A 116 1.66 -7.79 2.09
N MET A 117 1.28 -7.23 3.24
CA MET A 117 2.17 -6.95 4.37
C MET A 117 1.63 -7.50 5.69
N PHE A 118 2.48 -7.55 6.71
CA PHE A 118 2.06 -7.72 8.09
C PHE A 118 3.04 -7.08 9.08
N PHE A 119 2.49 -6.58 10.19
CA PHE A 119 3.28 -5.97 11.26
C PHE A 119 3.84 -7.01 12.23
N ARG A 120 5.09 -6.78 12.66
CA ARG A 120 5.80 -7.46 13.74
C ARG A 120 6.09 -6.52 14.92
N SER A 121 5.81 -5.24 14.75
CA SER A 121 6.00 -4.19 15.78
C SER A 121 4.81 -3.23 15.81
N ASP A 122 4.76 -2.39 16.84
CA ASP A 122 3.69 -1.42 17.05
C ASP A 122 3.62 -0.38 15.92
N PRO A 123 2.56 -0.41 15.08
CA PRO A 123 2.41 0.56 13.98
C PRO A 123 2.29 2.01 14.45
N LEU A 124 1.88 2.24 15.70
CA LEU A 124 1.75 3.59 16.26
C LEU A 124 3.12 4.26 16.45
N GLU A 125 4.23 3.51 16.42
CA GLU A 125 5.57 4.11 16.40
C GLU A 125 5.78 5.01 15.20
N LEU A 126 5.21 4.67 14.03
CA LEU A 126 5.31 5.49 12.83
C LEU A 126 4.73 6.87 13.06
N PHE A 127 3.52 6.94 13.60
CA PHE A 127 2.84 8.22 13.89
C PHE A 127 3.51 9.04 15.00
N ARG A 128 4.14 8.36 15.97
CA ARG A 128 4.82 9.06 17.08
C ARG A 128 6.20 9.59 16.72
N LYS A 129 6.92 8.89 15.83
CA LYS A 129 8.33 9.19 15.51
C LYS A 129 8.53 10.00 14.24
N TYR A 130 7.58 9.91 13.29
CA TYR A 130 7.71 10.50 11.95
C TYR A 130 6.54 11.45 11.66
N ASN A 131 6.46 12.54 12.44
CA ASN A 131 5.40 13.55 12.36
C ASN A 131 5.95 14.98 12.29
N ASP A 132 7.10 15.18 11.67
CA ASP A 132 7.67 16.50 11.42
C ASP A 132 6.92 17.15 10.25
N ASP A 133 6.21 18.24 10.53
CA ASP A 133 5.37 18.99 9.59
C ASP A 133 6.15 19.58 8.40
N LYS A 134 7.47 19.55 8.44
CA LYS A 134 8.34 19.87 7.31
C LYS A 134 8.08 18.96 6.10
N TYR A 135 7.66 17.73 6.34
CA TYR A 135 7.50 16.74 5.28
C TYR A 135 6.05 16.54 4.90
N ALA A 136 5.78 16.50 3.60
CA ALA A 136 4.48 16.13 3.06
C ALA A 136 4.15 14.65 3.27
N MET A 137 5.18 13.82 3.28
CA MET A 137 5.07 12.39 3.57
C MET A 137 6.41 11.80 3.95
N TYR A 138 6.34 10.60 4.57
CA TYR A 138 7.50 9.73 4.74
C TYR A 138 7.28 8.41 4.01
N CYS A 139 8.35 7.85 3.46
CA CYS A 139 8.38 6.50 2.90
C CYS A 139 9.74 5.84 3.09
N VAL A 140 9.82 4.52 2.92
CA VAL A 140 11.12 3.85 2.81
C VAL A 140 11.68 4.12 1.41
N LYS A 141 12.83 4.81 1.36
CA LYS A 141 13.48 5.16 0.09
C LYS A 141 14.37 4.00 -0.37
N HIS A 142 13.72 2.93 -0.88
CA HIS A 142 14.45 1.78 -1.42
C HIS A 142 15.32 2.17 -2.61
N ASN A 143 16.53 1.64 -2.65
CA ASN A 143 17.35 1.60 -3.86
C ASN A 143 17.17 0.23 -4.51
N TYR A 144 15.97 -0.01 -5.06
CA TYR A 144 15.55 -1.30 -5.54
C TYR A 144 15.47 -1.33 -7.07
N HIS A 145 16.17 -2.28 -7.65
CA HIS A 145 16.15 -2.59 -9.08
C HIS A 145 15.77 -4.06 -9.23
N PRO A 146 14.57 -4.38 -9.75
CA PRO A 146 14.17 -5.77 -9.90
C PRO A 146 15.04 -6.48 -10.92
N THR A 147 15.45 -7.70 -10.59
CA THR A 147 16.12 -8.62 -11.53
C THR A 147 15.10 -9.41 -12.34
N GLU A 148 13.92 -9.62 -11.77
CA GLU A 148 12.81 -10.32 -12.41
C GLU A 148 12.08 -9.41 -13.39
N THR A 149 11.81 -9.92 -14.59
CA THR A 149 11.02 -9.21 -15.61
C THR A 149 9.53 -9.50 -15.53
N ILE A 150 9.14 -10.50 -14.74
CA ILE A 150 7.76 -10.96 -14.55
C ILE A 150 7.48 -10.99 -13.06
N LYS A 151 6.27 -10.59 -12.68
CA LYS A 151 5.76 -10.67 -11.32
C LYS A 151 4.38 -11.32 -11.27
N MET A 152 3.68 -11.14 -10.17
CA MET A 152 2.36 -11.67 -9.88
C MET A 152 1.43 -11.73 -11.10
N TYR A 153 0.78 -12.87 -11.34
CA TYR A 153 -0.10 -13.16 -12.48
C TYR A 153 0.58 -13.11 -13.86
N GLY A 154 1.90 -13.35 -13.95
CA GLY A 154 2.62 -13.27 -15.22
C GLY A 154 2.78 -11.84 -15.77
N ASN A 155 2.51 -10.84 -14.96
CA ASN A 155 2.57 -9.44 -15.36
C ASN A 155 4.00 -8.97 -15.57
N GLU A 156 4.22 -8.18 -16.63
CA GLU A 156 5.50 -7.54 -16.88
C GLU A 156 5.90 -6.62 -15.71
N GLN A 157 7.18 -6.70 -15.30
CA GLN A 157 7.75 -5.84 -14.28
C GLN A 157 8.69 -4.83 -14.91
N TYR A 158 8.50 -3.54 -14.57
CA TYR A 158 9.37 -2.45 -15.02
C TYR A 158 10.18 -1.89 -13.86
N ASP A 159 11.40 -1.50 -14.18
CA ASP A 159 12.20 -0.66 -13.31
C ASP A 159 11.88 0.82 -13.53
N TYR A 160 11.81 1.58 -12.45
CA TYR A 160 11.63 3.03 -12.44
C TYR A 160 12.22 3.63 -11.16
N SER A 161 12.62 4.88 -11.22
CA SER A 161 13.08 5.60 -10.05
C SER A 161 12.00 5.60 -8.95
N ARG A 162 12.38 5.50 -7.68
CA ARG A 162 11.47 5.43 -6.52
C ARG A 162 10.56 4.18 -6.49
N LYS A 163 11.00 3.07 -7.12
CA LYS A 163 10.26 1.81 -7.05
C LYS A 163 10.12 1.34 -5.60
N ASN A 164 8.92 0.83 -5.26
CA ASN A 164 8.49 0.43 -3.92
C ASN A 164 8.42 1.57 -2.86
N TRP A 165 8.65 2.83 -3.24
CA TRP A 165 8.46 3.95 -2.31
C TRP A 165 6.98 4.14 -1.97
N SER A 166 6.07 3.84 -2.90
CA SER A 166 4.63 4.04 -2.74
C SER A 166 3.89 2.89 -2.05
N SER A 167 4.60 1.87 -1.56
CA SER A 167 3.97 0.73 -0.87
C SER A 167 3.72 0.98 0.62
N VAL A 168 4.52 1.86 1.26
CA VAL A 168 4.32 2.37 2.62
C VAL A 168 4.51 3.88 2.60
N MET A 169 3.44 4.63 2.83
CA MET A 169 3.45 6.10 2.76
C MET A 169 2.72 6.69 3.98
N LEU A 170 3.47 7.30 4.88
CA LEU A 170 2.90 8.06 5.99
C LEU A 170 2.71 9.51 5.53
N PHE A 171 1.48 9.88 5.19
CA PHE A 171 1.10 11.18 4.67
C PHE A 171 0.84 12.19 5.78
N ASN A 172 1.44 13.37 5.70
CA ASN A 172 0.94 14.60 6.32
C ASN A 172 -0.15 15.17 5.41
N CYS A 173 -1.38 14.74 5.59
CA CYS A 173 -2.48 15.02 4.66
C CYS A 173 -2.78 16.51 4.50
N GLY A 174 -2.49 17.33 5.54
CA GLY A 174 -2.66 18.78 5.54
C GLY A 174 -1.51 19.57 4.91
N HIS A 175 -0.40 18.92 4.55
CA HIS A 175 0.78 19.62 4.05
C HIS A 175 0.50 20.34 2.72
N HIS A 176 1.06 21.56 2.59
CA HIS A 176 0.83 22.41 1.42
C HIS A 176 1.25 21.77 0.09
N GLY A 177 2.23 20.88 0.09
CA GLY A 177 2.67 20.12 -1.11
C GLY A 177 1.55 19.30 -1.75
N HIS A 178 0.54 18.86 -0.98
CA HIS A 178 -0.61 18.14 -1.51
C HIS A 178 -1.60 19.03 -2.29
N LYS A 179 -1.45 20.37 -2.24
CA LYS A 179 -2.22 21.29 -3.10
C LYS A 179 -1.80 21.22 -4.57
N ASN A 180 -0.65 20.61 -4.87
CA ASN A 180 -0.10 20.48 -6.21
C ASN A 180 -0.72 19.32 -7.02
N TYR A 181 -1.65 18.57 -6.44
CA TYR A 181 -2.44 17.58 -7.17
C TYR A 181 -3.87 17.50 -6.61
N THR A 182 -4.75 16.90 -7.38
CA THR A 182 -6.19 16.81 -7.11
C THR A 182 -6.67 15.36 -7.17
N VAL A 183 -7.89 15.12 -6.67
CA VAL A 183 -8.59 13.83 -6.86
C VAL A 183 -8.64 13.43 -8.33
N ASP A 184 -8.85 14.44 -9.21
CA ASP A 184 -8.91 14.21 -10.65
C ASP A 184 -7.56 13.76 -11.24
N ASP A 185 -6.45 14.29 -10.75
CA ASP A 185 -5.12 13.90 -11.19
C ASP A 185 -4.84 12.42 -10.92
N VAL A 186 -5.37 11.85 -9.83
CA VAL A 186 -5.25 10.41 -9.55
C VAL A 186 -5.92 9.56 -10.63
N SER A 187 -6.96 10.08 -11.26
CA SER A 187 -7.67 9.41 -12.36
C SER A 187 -7.10 9.70 -13.75
N THR A 188 -6.33 10.78 -13.93
CA THR A 188 -5.98 11.31 -15.26
C THR A 188 -4.48 11.45 -15.51
N LYS A 189 -3.63 11.53 -14.49
CA LYS A 189 -2.17 11.60 -14.69
C LYS A 189 -1.58 10.22 -15.02
N PRO A 190 -0.49 10.16 -15.80
CA PRO A 190 0.22 8.89 -16.04
C PRO A 190 0.59 8.16 -14.75
N GLY A 191 0.53 6.82 -14.75
CA GLY A 191 0.89 6.02 -13.59
C GLY A 191 2.30 6.33 -13.07
N ARG A 192 3.27 6.54 -13.98
CA ARG A 192 4.63 6.96 -13.63
C ARG A 192 4.69 8.32 -12.90
N TRP A 193 3.76 9.25 -13.20
CA TRP A 193 3.70 10.54 -12.50
C TRP A 193 3.31 10.34 -11.04
N LEU A 194 2.31 9.48 -10.81
CA LEU A 194 1.83 9.13 -9.47
C LEU A 194 2.90 8.37 -8.68
N HIS A 195 3.43 7.27 -9.22
CA HIS A 195 4.38 6.41 -8.50
C HIS A 195 5.74 7.07 -8.26
N ASN A 196 6.14 8.03 -9.08
CA ASN A 196 7.32 8.85 -8.83
C ASN A 196 7.03 10.06 -7.92
N LEU A 197 5.79 10.22 -7.42
CA LEU A 197 5.42 11.30 -6.49
C LEU A 197 5.75 12.68 -7.06
N LEU A 198 5.52 12.89 -8.37
CA LEU A 198 6.02 14.07 -9.10
C LEU A 198 5.28 15.37 -8.76
N TRP A 199 4.33 15.35 -7.85
CA TRP A 199 3.72 16.56 -7.27
C TRP A 199 4.47 17.08 -6.04
N LEU A 200 5.49 16.34 -5.53
CA LEU A 200 6.30 16.69 -4.38
C LEU A 200 7.76 16.90 -4.78
N GLU A 201 8.41 17.87 -4.17
CA GLU A 201 9.86 18.01 -4.24
C GLU A 201 10.54 16.94 -3.37
N ASP A 202 11.78 16.57 -3.70
CA ASP A 202 12.54 15.59 -2.91
C ASP A 202 12.71 16.00 -1.44
N ALA A 203 12.78 17.30 -1.18
CA ALA A 203 12.92 17.88 0.15
C ALA A 203 11.64 17.71 1.01
N ASP A 204 10.48 17.52 0.36
CA ASP A 204 9.19 17.32 1.04
C ASP A 204 8.96 15.86 1.44
N ILE A 205 9.84 14.94 1.00
CA ILE A 205 9.70 13.51 1.24
C ILE A 205 10.71 13.08 2.32
N GLY A 206 10.23 12.76 3.50
CA GLY A 206 11.02 12.20 4.59
C GLY A 206 11.37 10.72 4.36
N ARG A 207 12.30 10.20 5.16
CA ARG A 207 12.74 8.80 5.08
C ARG A 207 12.26 8.02 6.29
N LEU A 208 11.62 6.86 6.05
CA LEU A 208 11.43 5.79 7.04
C LEU A 208 12.62 4.83 6.99
N PRO A 209 13.00 4.22 8.12
CA PRO A 209 13.92 3.08 8.15
C PRO A 209 13.38 1.89 7.37
N GLU A 210 14.29 1.08 6.81
CA GLU A 210 13.96 -0.04 5.91
C GLU A 210 13.15 -1.14 6.61
N GLU A 211 13.33 -1.34 7.91
CA GLU A 211 12.57 -2.32 8.70
C GLU A 211 11.04 -2.10 8.67
N TRP A 212 10.57 -0.89 8.29
CA TRP A 212 9.15 -0.59 8.14
C TRP A 212 8.55 -0.96 6.77
N ASN A 213 9.38 -1.36 5.84
CA ASN A 213 8.98 -1.90 4.53
C ASN A 213 10.03 -2.91 4.07
N TRP A 214 10.25 -3.95 4.89
CA TRP A 214 11.20 -5.02 4.58
C TRP A 214 10.68 -5.86 3.42
N LEU A 215 11.40 -5.85 2.32
CA LEU A 215 10.98 -6.51 1.07
C LEU A 215 11.46 -7.96 1.05
N ASP A 216 10.52 -8.91 0.98
CA ASP A 216 10.82 -10.32 0.85
C ASP A 216 11.69 -10.60 -0.39
N GLY A 217 12.78 -11.37 -0.17
CA GLY A 217 13.76 -11.71 -1.21
C GLY A 217 14.70 -10.57 -1.63
N HIS A 218 14.61 -9.38 -1.02
CA HIS A 218 15.41 -8.21 -1.42
C HIS A 218 16.07 -7.48 -0.25
N SER A 219 15.37 -7.27 0.85
CA SER A 219 15.96 -6.66 2.04
C SER A 219 16.92 -7.62 2.75
N PRO A 220 17.94 -7.11 3.46
CA PRO A 220 18.89 -7.95 4.19
C PRO A 220 18.20 -8.89 5.17
N ALA A 221 18.58 -10.17 5.16
CA ALA A 221 17.98 -11.19 6.02
C ALA A 221 18.28 -10.99 7.52
N ASP A 222 19.35 -10.29 7.84
CA ASP A 222 19.76 -9.93 9.20
C ASP A 222 19.10 -8.64 9.72
N LEU A 223 18.35 -7.93 8.88
CA LEU A 223 17.54 -6.79 9.30
C LEU A 223 16.25 -7.27 9.96
N ASP A 224 16.06 -6.95 11.23
CA ASP A 224 14.83 -7.29 11.97
C ASP A 224 13.64 -6.47 11.47
N ALA A 225 12.80 -7.10 10.64
CA ALA A 225 11.65 -6.46 10.03
C ALA A 225 10.60 -6.06 11.08
N LYS A 226 10.16 -4.81 11.05
CA LYS A 226 9.01 -4.33 11.82
C LYS A 226 7.70 -4.47 11.05
N ASN A 227 7.79 -4.41 9.73
CA ASN A 227 6.71 -4.69 8.80
C ASN A 227 7.28 -5.42 7.59
N VAL A 228 6.78 -6.63 7.33
CA VAL A 228 7.19 -7.49 6.21
C VAL A 228 6.30 -7.24 5.02
N HIS A 229 6.90 -7.18 3.83
CA HIS A 229 6.21 -6.95 2.56
C HIS A 229 6.54 -8.08 1.56
N PHE A 230 5.57 -8.90 1.23
CA PHE A 230 5.70 -9.99 0.25
C PHE A 230 5.56 -9.49 -1.19
N THR A 231 6.46 -8.61 -1.61
CA THR A 231 6.40 -7.89 -2.89
C THR A 231 6.40 -8.79 -4.15
N ARG A 232 6.75 -10.07 -4.01
CA ARG A 232 6.73 -11.09 -5.07
C ARG A 232 5.45 -11.93 -5.07
N GLY A 233 4.55 -11.71 -4.12
CA GLY A 233 3.42 -12.56 -3.78
C GLY A 233 3.76 -13.45 -2.58
N GLY A 234 2.84 -13.58 -1.64
CA GLY A 234 3.08 -14.25 -0.37
C GLY A 234 2.44 -15.65 -0.27
N PRO A 235 2.42 -16.22 0.95
CA PRO A 235 1.99 -17.60 1.20
C PRO A 235 0.60 -17.94 0.66
N TRP A 236 -0.29 -16.98 0.52
CA TRP A 236 -1.65 -17.19 -0.01
C TRP A 236 -1.69 -17.54 -1.50
N PHE A 237 -0.60 -17.33 -2.24
CA PHE A 237 -0.50 -17.62 -3.67
C PHE A 237 0.30 -18.89 -4.02
N ARG A 238 0.94 -19.55 -3.06
CA ARG A 238 1.80 -20.72 -3.30
C ARG A 238 1.15 -21.83 -4.11
N HIS A 239 -0.17 -22.01 -3.97
CA HIS A 239 -0.92 -23.03 -4.69
C HIS A 239 -1.16 -22.71 -6.17
N LEU A 240 -0.81 -21.52 -6.63
CA LEU A 240 -1.02 -21.07 -8.00
C LEU A 240 0.21 -21.35 -8.86
N SER A 241 -0.01 -21.89 -10.06
CA SER A 241 1.06 -22.33 -10.97
C SER A 241 1.99 -21.20 -11.46
N TRP A 242 1.55 -19.96 -11.36
CA TRP A 242 2.32 -18.77 -11.73
C TRP A 242 3.11 -18.17 -10.57
N SER A 243 2.95 -18.65 -9.34
CA SER A 243 3.66 -18.10 -8.19
C SER A 243 5.18 -18.21 -8.42
N PRO A 244 5.94 -17.10 -8.37
CA PRO A 244 7.38 -17.14 -8.51
C PRO A 244 8.07 -17.65 -7.23
N VAL A 245 7.31 -17.83 -6.15
CA VAL A 245 7.81 -18.11 -4.81
C VAL A 245 7.63 -19.58 -4.48
N SER A 246 8.74 -20.28 -4.19
CA SER A 246 8.73 -21.63 -3.65
C SER A 246 8.50 -21.61 -2.13
N ASP A 247 8.08 -22.76 -1.57
CA ASP A 247 7.86 -22.91 -0.11
C ASP A 247 9.10 -22.62 0.76
N GLN A 248 10.28 -22.53 0.15
CA GLN A 248 11.55 -22.34 0.84
C GLN A 248 12.07 -20.89 0.81
N ASP A 249 11.46 -20.01 0.01
CA ASP A 249 12.03 -18.70 -0.29
C ASP A 249 11.54 -17.56 0.63
N GLU A 250 10.55 -17.80 1.49
CA GLU A 250 9.91 -16.75 2.31
C GLU A 250 10.32 -16.85 3.77
N MET A 251 11.18 -15.95 4.21
CA MET A 251 11.72 -15.94 5.58
C MET A 251 10.64 -15.83 6.66
N TYR A 252 9.57 -15.08 6.41
CA TYR A 252 8.50 -14.81 7.38
C TYR A 252 7.18 -15.52 7.08
N ALA A 253 7.19 -16.50 6.18
CA ALA A 253 5.97 -17.22 5.77
C ALA A 253 5.26 -17.90 6.94
N GLN A 254 6.00 -18.57 7.81
CA GLN A 254 5.42 -19.26 8.96
C GLN A 254 4.75 -18.29 9.96
N GLU A 255 5.32 -17.11 10.18
CA GLU A 255 4.70 -16.07 11.03
C GLU A 255 3.37 -15.60 10.41
N TRP A 256 3.36 -15.38 9.10
CA TRP A 256 2.16 -15.00 8.36
C TRP A 256 1.07 -16.08 8.45
N GLU A 257 1.43 -17.37 8.25
CA GLU A 257 0.50 -18.50 8.32
C GLU A 257 -0.10 -18.68 9.72
N ASN A 258 0.68 -18.43 10.76
CA ASN A 258 0.21 -18.42 12.14
C ASN A 258 -0.86 -17.33 12.35
N LEU A 259 -0.62 -16.11 11.87
CA LEU A 259 -1.60 -15.01 11.91
C LEU A 259 -2.87 -15.35 11.12
N ALA A 260 -2.74 -15.96 9.93
CA ALA A 260 -3.86 -16.40 9.12
C ALA A 260 -4.70 -17.48 9.83
N THR A 261 -4.06 -18.35 10.62
CA THR A 261 -4.74 -19.36 11.43
C THR A 261 -5.49 -18.74 12.60
N GLU A 262 -4.91 -17.76 13.27
CA GLU A 262 -5.58 -17.00 14.37
C GLU A 262 -6.90 -16.36 13.88
N ILE A 263 -6.90 -15.81 12.66
CA ILE A 263 -8.10 -15.17 12.08
C ILE A 263 -9.23 -16.18 11.81
N LYS A 264 -8.90 -17.43 11.44
CA LYS A 264 -9.89 -18.47 11.16
C LYS A 264 -10.57 -19.02 12.41
N GLN A 265 -9.98 -18.80 13.58
CA GLN A 265 -10.49 -19.27 14.87
C GLN A 265 -11.38 -18.24 15.59
N GLN A 266 -11.43 -17.01 15.08
CA GLN A 266 -12.32 -15.93 15.56
C GLN A 266 -13.67 -15.94 14.84
#